data_9b6cb90ef49de26cb70475016effb280
#
_entry.id   9b6cb90ef49de26cb70475016effb280
#
_cell.length_a   1.000
_cell.length_b   1.000
_cell.length_c   1.000
_cell.angle_alpha   90.00
_cell.angle_beta   90.00
_cell.angle_gamma   90.00
#
_symmetry.space_group_name_H-M   'P 1'
#
loop_
_entity.id
_entity.type
_entity.pdbx_description
1 polymer ?
#
loop_
_entity_poly.entity_id
_entity_poly.type
_entity_poly.pdbx_seq_one_letter_code
_entity_poly.pdbx_strand_id
1 'polypeptide(L)' 'MNISEAIAKRIKNICKERNISINKLANLSCLTQSTLQSIIDGSSNNPKLLTIFRICYGLNMTISEFFNDKLFDNLDLDI' A
#
# COMPACT_ATOMS: atom_id res chain seq x y z
N MET A 1 -6.82 -13.97 -0.02
CA MET A 1 -5.60 -13.30 0.45
C MET A 1 -5.86 -12.58 1.76
N ASN A 2 -4.82 -12.36 2.55
CA ASN A 2 -4.96 -11.58 3.78
C ASN A 2 -4.86 -10.08 3.49
N ILE A 3 -5.09 -9.25 4.53
CA ILE A 3 -5.11 -7.79 4.34
C ILE A 3 -3.75 -7.22 3.90
N SER A 4 -2.65 -7.79 4.40
CA SER A 4 -1.30 -7.33 4.02
C SER A 4 -1.04 -7.55 2.54
N GLU A 5 -1.42 -8.72 2.03
CA GLU A 5 -1.30 -9.05 0.62
C GLU A 5 -2.18 -8.14 -0.24
N ALA A 6 -3.39 -7.85 0.23
CA ALA A 6 -4.31 -6.96 -0.48
C ALA A 6 -3.76 -5.53 -0.55
N ILE A 7 -3.18 -5.04 0.54
CA ILE A 7 -2.56 -3.72 0.58
C ILE A 7 -1.39 -3.65 -0.41
N ALA A 8 -0.51 -4.66 -0.39
CA ALA A 8 0.63 -4.70 -1.30
C ALA A 8 0.17 -4.68 -2.76
N LYS A 9 -0.83 -5.48 -3.07
CA LYS A 9 -1.37 -5.54 -4.44
C LYS A 9 -2.04 -4.23 -4.85
N ARG A 10 -2.77 -3.60 -3.93
CA ARG A 10 -3.40 -2.29 -4.18
C ARG A 10 -2.36 -1.25 -4.55
N ILE A 11 -1.26 -1.18 -3.77
CA ILE A 11 -0.17 -0.24 -4.04
C ILE A 11 0.44 -0.50 -5.41
N LYS A 12 0.75 -1.75 -5.72
CA LYS A 12 1.32 -2.12 -7.03
C LYS A 12 0.40 -1.71 -8.17
N ASN A 13 -0.90 -1.97 -8.04
CA ASN A 13 -1.88 -1.65 -9.07
C ASN A 13 -1.95 -0.14 -9.32
N ILE A 14 -1.99 0.65 -8.25
CA ILE A 14 -2.06 2.11 -8.37
C ILE A 14 -0.79 2.65 -9.01
N CYS A 15 0.38 2.17 -8.58
CA CYS A 15 1.65 2.60 -9.17
C CYS A 15 1.71 2.27 -10.66
N LYS A 16 1.22 1.09 -11.04
CA LYS A 16 1.16 0.68 -12.43
C LYS A 16 0.23 1.57 -13.24
N GLU A 17 -0.96 1.84 -12.72
CA GLU A 17 -1.94 2.71 -13.38
C GLU A 17 -1.41 4.12 -13.59
N ARG A 18 -0.70 4.64 -12.59
CA ARG A 18 -0.18 6.01 -12.62
C ARG A 18 1.21 6.11 -13.23
N ASN A 19 1.80 4.98 -13.59
CA ASN A 19 3.13 4.90 -14.17
C ASN A 19 4.18 5.58 -13.27
N ILE A 20 4.13 5.29 -11.98
CA ILE A 20 5.13 5.77 -11.03
C ILE A 20 5.89 4.59 -10.43
N SER A 21 7.17 4.83 -10.12
CA SER A 21 8.00 3.81 -9.50
C SER A 21 7.78 3.73 -8.00
N ILE A 22 8.19 2.60 -7.40
CA ILE A 22 8.16 2.44 -5.95
C ILE A 22 9.03 3.50 -5.27
N ASN A 23 10.19 3.79 -5.85
CA ASN A 23 11.09 4.83 -5.31
C ASN A 23 10.42 6.20 -5.31
N LYS A 24 9.72 6.53 -6.38
CA LYS A 24 8.97 7.79 -6.47
C LYS A 24 7.88 7.86 -5.42
N LEU A 25 7.14 6.78 -5.23
CA LEU A 25 6.09 6.73 -4.22
C LEU A 25 6.67 6.88 -2.81
N ALA A 26 7.79 6.22 -2.52
CA ALA A 26 8.45 6.36 -1.22
C ALA A 26 8.79 7.83 -0.94
N ASN A 27 9.36 8.52 -1.92
CA ASN A 27 9.68 9.94 -1.79
C ASN A 27 8.43 10.79 -1.53
N LEU A 28 7.36 10.55 -2.29
CA LEU A 28 6.10 11.29 -2.14
C LEU A 28 5.44 11.02 -0.78
N SER A 29 5.69 9.86 -0.21
CA SER A 29 5.07 9.41 1.04
C SER A 29 5.93 9.71 2.27
N CYS A 30 7.09 10.33 2.09
CA CYS A 30 8.06 10.58 3.16
C CYS A 30 8.49 9.27 3.85
N LEU A 31 8.65 8.22 3.07
CA LEU A 31 9.10 6.90 3.55
C LEU A 31 10.43 6.56 2.91
N THR A 32 11.21 5.70 3.58
CA THR A 32 12.38 5.12 2.91
C THR A 32 11.89 4.10 1.89
N GLN A 33 12.69 3.90 0.84
CA GLN A 33 12.39 2.88 -0.16
C GLN A 33 12.34 1.50 0.48
N SER A 34 13.20 1.25 1.46
CA SER A 34 13.26 -0.01 2.19
C SER A 34 11.94 -0.30 2.94
N THR A 35 11.36 0.71 3.58
CA THR A 35 10.08 0.56 4.28
C THR A 35 8.95 0.21 3.31
N LEU A 36 8.87 0.93 2.20
CA LEU A 36 7.82 0.69 1.21
C LEU A 36 8.02 -0.66 0.54
N GLN A 37 9.25 -1.01 0.20
CA GLN A 37 9.57 -2.30 -0.43
C GLN A 37 9.18 -3.48 0.47
N SER A 38 9.40 -3.35 1.79
CA SER A 38 9.02 -4.39 2.76
C SER A 38 7.50 -4.63 2.78
N ILE A 39 6.72 -3.59 2.62
CA ILE A 39 5.26 -3.72 2.54
C ILE A 39 4.87 -4.45 1.25
N ILE A 40 5.49 -4.09 0.14
CA ILE A 40 5.16 -4.61 -1.18
C ILE A 40 5.59 -6.06 -1.34
N ASP A 41 6.75 -6.45 -0.81
CA ASP A 41 7.27 -7.81 -0.96
C ASP A 41 6.76 -8.78 0.12
N GLY A 42 5.99 -8.28 1.08
CA GLY A 42 5.39 -9.12 2.12
C GLY A 42 6.27 -9.33 3.34
N SER A 43 7.47 -8.76 3.41
CA SER A 43 8.33 -8.85 4.59
C SER A 43 7.70 -8.16 5.80
N SER A 44 7.00 -7.06 5.58
CA SER A 44 6.23 -6.37 6.61
C SER A 44 4.77 -6.77 6.48
N ASN A 45 4.32 -7.66 7.35
CA ASN A 45 2.95 -8.18 7.30
C ASN A 45 1.98 -7.42 8.22
N ASN A 46 2.45 -6.35 8.86
CA ASN A 46 1.62 -5.53 9.73
C ASN A 46 2.07 -4.07 9.66
N PRO A 47 1.89 -3.40 8.51
CA PRO A 47 2.25 -1.99 8.40
C PRO A 47 1.39 -1.14 9.32
N LYS A 48 1.99 -0.12 9.91
CA LYS A 48 1.27 0.80 10.78
C LYS A 48 0.24 1.60 9.98
N LEU A 49 -0.87 1.92 10.60
CA LEU A 49 -1.89 2.74 9.96
C LEU A 49 -1.34 4.10 9.51
N LEU A 50 -0.45 4.70 10.30
CA LEU A 50 0.20 5.95 9.91
C LEU A 50 0.99 5.79 8.62
N THR A 51 1.68 4.65 8.46
CA THR A 51 2.43 4.36 7.23
C THR A 51 1.49 4.28 6.03
N ILE A 52 0.35 3.60 6.19
CA ILE A 52 -0.67 3.52 5.14
C ILE A 52 -1.21 4.91 4.80
N PHE A 53 -1.45 5.73 5.81
CA PHE A 53 -1.91 7.11 5.59
C PHE A 53 -0.89 7.92 4.79
N ARG A 54 0.40 7.78 5.10
CA ARG A 54 1.47 8.46 4.35
C ARG A 54 1.49 8.03 2.88
N ILE A 55 1.27 6.75 2.62
CA ILE A 55 1.19 6.23 1.25
C ILE A 55 0.00 6.87 0.52
N CYS A 56 -1.16 6.92 1.18
CA CYS A 56 -2.34 7.58 0.62
C CYS A 56 -2.07 9.05 0.32
N TYR A 57 -1.41 9.74 1.24
CA TYR A 57 -1.03 11.14 1.06
C TYR A 57 -0.12 11.30 -0.16
N GLY A 58 0.90 10.44 -0.29
CA GLY A 58 1.79 10.47 -1.44
C GLY A 58 1.09 10.19 -2.76
N LEU A 59 0.03 9.40 -2.72
CA LEU A 59 -0.80 9.09 -3.89
C LEU A 59 -1.90 10.13 -4.14
N ASN A 60 -2.04 11.12 -3.26
CA ASN A 60 -3.10 12.10 -3.31
C ASN A 60 -4.49 11.44 -3.28
N MET A 61 -4.64 10.48 -2.38
CA MET A 61 -5.87 9.73 -2.16
C MET A 61 -6.29 9.83 -0.70
N THR A 62 -7.59 9.73 -0.45
CA THR A 62 -8.06 9.52 0.92
C THR A 62 -7.89 8.06 1.31
N ILE A 63 -7.92 7.77 2.61
CA ILE A 63 -7.92 6.38 3.10
C ILE A 63 -9.13 5.63 2.53
N SER A 64 -10.29 6.30 2.49
CA SER A 64 -11.51 5.70 1.93
C SER A 64 -11.34 5.29 0.48
N GLU A 65 -10.73 6.15 -0.33
CA GLU A 65 -10.46 5.86 -1.74
C GLU A 65 -9.49 4.71 -1.90
N PHE A 66 -8.45 4.67 -1.05
CA PHE A 66 -7.45 3.62 -1.11
C PHE A 66 -8.08 2.25 -0.87
N PHE A 67 -8.95 2.14 0.15
CA PHE A 67 -9.58 0.87 0.51
C PHE A 67 -10.86 0.58 -0.27
N ASN A 68 -11.27 1.45 -1.16
CA ASN A 68 -12.44 1.23 -2.03
C ASN A 68 -12.01 0.42 -3.25
N ASP A 69 -11.79 -0.87 -3.05
CA ASP A 69 -11.36 -1.79 -4.09
C ASP A 69 -11.81 -3.20 -3.72
N LYS A 70 -12.12 -4.00 -4.73
CA LYS A 70 -12.58 -5.37 -4.55
C LYS A 70 -11.57 -6.25 -3.83
N LEU A 71 -10.30 -5.89 -3.85
CA LEU A 71 -9.26 -6.61 -3.13
C LEU A 71 -9.55 -6.76 -1.64
N PHE A 72 -10.32 -5.82 -1.08
CA PHE A 72 -10.60 -5.79 0.35
C PHE A 72 -11.95 -6.41 0.73
N ASP A 73 -12.72 -6.94 -0.24
CA ASP A 73 -14.07 -7.42 0.02
C ASP A 73 -14.12 -8.82 0.65
N ASN A 74 -13.17 -9.68 0.35
CA ASN A 74 -13.17 -11.08 0.82
C ASN A 74 -11.80 -11.46 1.37
N LEU A 75 -11.44 -10.84 2.49
CA LEU A 75 -10.14 -11.07 3.11
C LEU A 75 -10.20 -12.26 4.05
N ASP A 76 -9.13 -13.05 4.05
CA ASP A 76 -8.94 -14.13 4.99
C ASP A 76 -8.45 -13.57 6.33
N LEU A 77 -8.97 -14.11 7.41
CA LEU A 77 -8.47 -13.76 8.74
C LEU A 77 -7.18 -14.55 8.97
N ASP A 78 -6.10 -13.83 9.07
CA ASP A 78 -4.77 -14.41 9.22
C ASP A 78 -4.43 -14.55 10.69
N ILE A 79 -4.79 -15.70 11.26
CA ILE A 79 -4.58 -15.96 12.69
C ILE A 79 -3.36 -16.86 12.88
#